data_6119a77785d73a8d9d35238d767260d2
#
_entry.id   6119a77785d73a8d9d35238d767260d2
#
_cell.length_a   1.000
_cell.length_b   1.000
_cell.length_c   1.000
_cell.angle_alpha   90.00
_cell.angle_beta   90.00
_cell.angle_gamma   90.00
#
_symmetry.space_group_name_H-M   'P 1'
#
loop_
_entity.id
_entity.type
_entity.pdbx_description
1 polymer ?
#
loop_
_entity_poly.entity_id
_entity_poly.type
_entity_poly.pdbx_seq_one_letter_code
_entity_poly.pdbx_strand_id
1 'polypeptide(L)'
;MPHPRVLIVEDEALVAMDVEDALTQAGYDVCGVASSEAQALSMADQTHPQFAIVDINLSPGDGRVVARLLRRRHGTAVLFATGQSEDIRQLDNSGAIACLPKPYRAEMAPRALRIIDRISHGDAPGLLPDHMFILGAG
;
A
#
# COMPACT_ATOMS: atom_id res chain seq x y z
N MET A 1 2.95 16.10 -16.72
CA MET A 1 3.37 15.64 -15.38
C MET A 1 3.34 14.14 -15.33
N PRO A 2 4.41 13.49 -14.93
CA PRO A 2 4.34 12.05 -14.76
C PRO A 2 3.36 11.71 -13.62
N HIS A 3 2.64 10.63 -13.81
CA HIS A 3 1.73 10.15 -12.78
C HIS A 3 2.52 9.37 -11.73
N PRO A 4 2.14 9.48 -10.45
CA PRO A 4 2.79 8.68 -9.41
C PRO A 4 2.62 7.18 -9.66
N ARG A 5 3.70 6.43 -9.51
CA ARG A 5 3.69 4.99 -9.75
C ARG A 5 3.27 4.25 -8.48
N VAL A 6 2.34 3.33 -8.64
CA VAL A 6 1.81 2.53 -7.54
C VAL A 6 1.95 1.04 -7.86
N LEU A 7 2.49 0.29 -6.92
CA LEU A 7 2.51 -1.17 -6.97
C LEU A 7 1.37 -1.70 -6.10
N ILE A 8 0.56 -2.60 -6.64
CA ILE A 8 -0.48 -3.29 -5.89
C ILE A 8 0.03 -4.69 -5.56
N VAL A 9 0.00 -5.07 -4.28
CA VAL A 9 0.40 -6.40 -3.83
C VAL A 9 -0.79 -7.03 -3.14
N GLU A 10 -1.51 -7.89 -3.88
CA GLU A 10 -2.78 -8.45 -3.47
C GLU A 10 -3.00 -9.77 -4.18
N ASP A 11 -3.28 -10.84 -3.44
CA ASP A 11 -3.45 -12.18 -4.03
C ASP A 11 -4.89 -12.46 -4.48
N GLU A 12 -5.87 -11.65 -4.08
CA GLU A 12 -7.23 -11.75 -4.59
C GLU A 12 -7.40 -10.93 -5.86
N ALA A 13 -7.51 -11.61 -7.00
CA ALA A 13 -7.52 -10.94 -8.31
C ALA A 13 -8.63 -9.90 -8.46
N LEU A 14 -9.83 -10.19 -7.96
CA LEU A 14 -10.94 -9.24 -8.10
C LEU A 14 -10.72 -7.98 -7.28
N VAL A 15 -10.17 -8.11 -6.08
CA VAL A 15 -9.83 -6.96 -5.25
C VAL A 15 -8.77 -6.11 -5.95
N ALA A 16 -7.73 -6.76 -6.46
CA ALA A 16 -6.64 -6.06 -7.15
C ALA A 16 -7.16 -5.30 -8.38
N MET A 17 -8.06 -5.91 -9.15
CA MET A 17 -8.63 -5.26 -10.34
C MET A 17 -9.44 -4.02 -10.00
N ASP A 18 -10.27 -4.10 -8.96
CA ASP A 18 -11.08 -2.96 -8.52
C ASP A 18 -10.19 -1.80 -8.05
N VAL A 19 -9.15 -2.12 -7.30
CA VAL A 19 -8.21 -1.10 -6.80
C VAL A 19 -7.43 -0.50 -7.95
N GLU A 20 -6.98 -1.32 -8.90
CA GLU A 20 -6.28 -0.84 -10.09
C GLU A 20 -7.12 0.14 -10.88
N ASP A 21 -8.39 -0.18 -11.10
CA ASP A 21 -9.31 0.70 -11.83
C ASP A 21 -9.48 2.03 -11.12
N ALA A 22 -9.70 1.99 -9.80
CA ALA A 22 -9.90 3.21 -9.02
C ALA A 22 -8.65 4.11 -9.03
N LEU A 23 -7.48 3.51 -8.91
CA LEU A 23 -6.22 4.26 -8.94
C LEU A 23 -5.97 4.87 -10.31
N THR A 24 -6.21 4.12 -11.36
CA THR A 24 -6.04 4.60 -12.74
C THR A 24 -6.96 5.79 -13.01
N GLN A 25 -8.22 5.69 -12.60
CA GLN A 25 -9.17 6.79 -12.76
C GLN A 25 -8.77 8.03 -11.96
N ALA A 26 -8.08 7.84 -10.86
CA ALA A 26 -7.63 8.96 -10.02
C ALA A 26 -6.29 9.56 -10.47
N GLY A 27 -5.71 9.06 -11.56
CA GLY A 27 -4.49 9.62 -12.14
C GLY A 27 -3.19 8.97 -11.69
N TYR A 28 -3.26 7.82 -11.04
CA TYR A 28 -2.06 7.06 -10.68
C TYR A 28 -1.67 6.13 -11.82
N ASP A 29 -0.37 5.85 -11.90
CA ASP A 29 0.17 4.86 -12.82
C ASP A 29 0.38 3.55 -12.07
N VAL A 30 -0.48 2.57 -12.29
CA VAL A 30 -0.32 1.26 -11.66
C VAL A 30 0.76 0.51 -12.42
N CYS A 31 1.95 0.47 -11.84
CA CYS A 31 3.13 -0.07 -12.49
C CYS A 31 3.27 -1.58 -12.34
N GLY A 32 2.43 -2.20 -11.54
CA GLY A 32 2.40 -3.66 -11.41
C GLY A 32 1.33 -4.11 -10.43
N VAL A 33 0.90 -5.35 -10.62
CA VAL A 33 -0.01 -6.04 -9.71
C VAL A 33 0.66 -7.37 -9.38
N ALA A 34 1.12 -7.52 -8.15
CA ALA A 34 1.81 -8.71 -7.69
C ALA A 34 0.89 -9.52 -6.78
N SER A 35 0.95 -10.83 -6.90
CA SER A 35 0.15 -11.73 -6.06
C SER A 35 0.98 -12.45 -4.99
N SER A 36 2.28 -12.23 -4.97
CA SER A 36 3.17 -12.88 -4.01
C SER A 36 4.30 -11.95 -3.62
N GLU A 37 4.99 -12.32 -2.54
CA GLU A 37 6.17 -11.58 -2.08
C GLU A 37 7.25 -11.51 -3.18
N ALA A 38 7.57 -12.64 -3.80
CA ALA A 38 8.61 -12.69 -4.83
C ALA A 38 8.27 -11.81 -6.02
N GLN A 39 7.02 -11.86 -6.51
CA GLN A 39 6.60 -11.00 -7.60
C GLN A 39 6.67 -9.53 -7.24
N ALA A 40 6.25 -9.19 -6.01
CA ALA A 40 6.26 -7.81 -5.55
C ALA A 40 7.67 -7.23 -5.57
N LEU A 41 8.62 -7.97 -5.04
CA LEU A 41 10.01 -7.50 -4.98
C LEU A 41 10.62 -7.37 -6.37
N SER A 42 10.36 -8.34 -7.26
CA SER A 42 10.84 -8.30 -8.63
C SER A 42 10.26 -7.10 -9.40
N MET A 43 8.96 -6.90 -9.29
CA MET A 43 8.29 -5.78 -9.96
C MET A 43 8.78 -4.44 -9.44
N ALA A 44 8.99 -4.34 -8.12
CA ALA A 44 9.47 -3.10 -7.51
C ALA A 44 10.88 -2.76 -7.98
N ASP A 45 11.74 -3.76 -8.10
CA ASP A 45 13.12 -3.53 -8.58
C ASP A 45 13.11 -3.03 -10.02
N GLN A 46 12.12 -3.42 -10.83
CA GLN A 46 12.01 -2.99 -12.22
C GLN A 46 11.32 -1.64 -12.38
N THR A 47 10.40 -1.28 -11.50
CA THR A 47 9.52 -0.12 -11.70
C THR A 47 9.77 1.03 -10.72
N HIS A 48 10.43 0.78 -9.61
CA HIS A 48 10.71 1.77 -8.56
C HIS A 48 9.45 2.53 -8.14
N PRO A 49 8.46 1.84 -7.53
CA PRO A 49 7.19 2.50 -7.21
C PRO A 49 7.35 3.55 -6.12
N GLN A 50 6.60 4.64 -6.27
CA GLN A 50 6.55 5.69 -5.26
C GLN A 50 5.64 5.27 -4.10
N PHE A 51 4.58 4.53 -4.43
CA PHE A 51 3.60 4.03 -3.47
C PHE A 51 3.39 2.54 -3.66
N ALA A 52 2.97 1.86 -2.59
CA ALA A 52 2.51 0.48 -2.70
C ALA A 52 1.34 0.27 -1.77
N ILE A 53 0.36 -0.48 -2.25
CA ILE A 53 -0.74 -0.98 -1.42
C ILE A 53 -0.48 -2.46 -1.24
N VAL A 54 -0.25 -2.88 0.00
CA VAL A 54 0.23 -4.22 0.30
C VAL A 54 -0.72 -4.93 1.24
N ASP A 55 -1.27 -6.06 0.79
CA ASP A 55 -2.03 -6.95 1.66
C ASP A 55 -1.04 -7.61 2.63
N ILE A 56 -1.34 -7.51 3.93
CA ILE A 56 -0.50 -8.14 4.95
C ILE A 56 -0.49 -9.65 4.78
N ASN A 57 -1.63 -10.23 4.46
CA ASN A 57 -1.81 -11.68 4.39
C ASN A 57 -1.65 -12.18 2.95
N LEU A 58 -0.42 -12.23 2.48
CA LEU A 58 -0.12 -12.79 1.17
C LEU A 58 0.02 -14.30 1.25
N SER A 59 -0.33 -14.98 0.16
CA SER A 59 -0.14 -16.42 0.04
C SER A 59 0.38 -16.74 -1.37
N PRO A 60 1.65 -17.12 -1.52
CA PRO A 60 2.67 -17.24 -0.47
C PRO A 60 3.35 -15.92 -0.13
N GLY A 61 3.84 -15.84 1.09
CA GLY A 61 4.65 -14.70 1.53
C GLY A 61 4.03 -13.94 2.68
N ASP A 62 4.65 -12.83 3.02
CA ASP A 62 4.24 -11.96 4.11
C ASP A 62 4.34 -10.52 3.65
N GLY A 63 3.20 -9.81 3.68
CA GLY A 63 3.15 -8.41 3.28
C GLY A 63 4.03 -7.50 4.13
N ARG A 64 4.28 -7.87 5.39
CA ARG A 64 5.16 -7.08 6.26
C ARG A 64 6.61 -7.12 5.78
N VAL A 65 7.05 -8.26 5.27
CA VAL A 65 8.39 -8.38 4.67
C VAL A 65 8.47 -7.52 3.41
N VAL A 66 7.44 -7.58 2.57
CA VAL A 66 7.37 -6.76 1.36
C VAL A 66 7.48 -5.27 1.70
N ALA A 67 6.69 -4.80 2.67
CA ALA A 67 6.68 -3.40 3.07
C ALA A 67 8.06 -2.94 3.52
N ARG A 68 8.71 -3.74 4.36
CA ARG A 68 10.04 -3.40 4.86
C ARG A 68 11.06 -3.28 3.74
N LEU A 69 11.06 -4.23 2.81
CA LEU A 69 12.03 -4.24 1.72
C LEU A 69 11.76 -3.15 0.71
N LEU A 70 10.50 -2.85 0.40
CA LEU A 70 10.16 -1.73 -0.48
C LEU A 70 10.63 -0.40 0.10
N ARG A 71 10.42 -0.23 1.39
CA ARG A 71 10.87 0.98 2.09
C ARG A 71 12.39 1.11 2.04
N ARG A 72 13.10 0.03 2.35
CA ARG A 72 14.57 0.04 2.40
C ARG A 72 15.21 0.23 1.04
N ARG A 73 14.70 -0.48 0.02
CA ARG A 73 15.33 -0.49 -1.31
C ARG A 73 14.95 0.72 -2.15
N HIS A 74 13.72 1.19 -2.02
CA HIS A 74 13.17 2.18 -2.95
C HIS A 74 12.60 3.42 -2.29
N GLY A 75 12.52 3.45 -0.97
CA GLY A 75 11.87 4.55 -0.26
C GLY A 75 10.37 4.62 -0.51
N THR A 76 9.77 3.51 -0.94
CA THR A 76 8.34 3.45 -1.26
C THR A 76 7.50 3.76 -0.04
N ALA A 77 6.49 4.62 -0.22
CA ALA A 77 5.50 4.87 0.83
C ALA A 77 4.45 3.77 0.77
N VAL A 78 4.31 3.00 1.86
CA VAL A 78 3.50 1.79 1.88
C VAL A 78 2.23 2.00 2.69
N LEU A 79 1.11 1.59 2.09
CA LEU A 79 -0.19 1.48 2.74
C LEU A 79 -0.51 -0.01 2.89
N PHE A 80 -0.74 -0.47 4.11
CA PHE A 80 -1.20 -1.84 4.32
C PHE A 80 -2.70 -1.92 4.09
N ALA A 81 -3.13 -3.05 3.53
CA ALA A 81 -4.52 -3.48 3.58
C ALA A 81 -4.55 -4.75 4.44
N THR A 82 -5.42 -4.81 5.41
CA THR A 82 -5.49 -5.94 6.32
C THR A 82 -6.90 -6.46 6.43
N GLY A 83 -7.05 -7.78 6.52
CA GLY A 83 -8.33 -8.42 6.69
C GLY A 83 -8.85 -8.18 8.09
N GLN A 84 -8.58 -9.04 8.99
CA GLN A 84 -9.16 -8.98 10.33
C GLN A 84 -8.14 -9.38 11.37
N SER A 85 -8.39 -8.98 12.59
CA SER A 85 -7.72 -9.47 13.78
C SER A 85 -6.21 -9.23 13.84
N GLU A 86 -5.66 -8.43 12.95
CA GLU A 86 -4.25 -8.08 13.09
C GLU A 86 -4.11 -7.14 14.29
N ASP A 87 -3.13 -7.43 15.13
CA ASP A 87 -2.79 -6.52 16.20
C ASP A 87 -2.02 -5.33 15.62
N ILE A 88 -2.66 -4.17 15.65
CA ILE A 88 -2.11 -2.96 15.06
C ILE A 88 -0.73 -2.63 15.64
N ARG A 89 -0.50 -2.96 16.90
CA ARG A 89 0.80 -2.72 17.54
C ARG A 89 1.92 -3.53 16.91
N GLN A 90 1.59 -4.69 16.33
CA GLN A 90 2.57 -5.52 15.63
C GLN A 90 2.95 -4.94 14.26
N LEU A 91 2.19 -3.97 13.77
CA LEU A 91 2.45 -3.34 12.48
C LEU A 91 3.35 -2.11 12.61
N ASP A 92 3.55 -1.60 13.81
CA ASP A 92 4.49 -0.52 14.04
C ASP A 92 5.89 -1.01 13.67
N ASN A 93 6.70 -0.13 13.12
CA ASN A 93 8.07 -0.43 12.66
C ASN A 93 8.11 -1.42 11.49
N SER A 94 6.99 -1.62 10.80
CA SER A 94 6.93 -2.50 9.63
C SER A 94 7.44 -1.85 8.36
N GLY A 95 7.58 -0.52 8.36
CA GLY A 95 7.93 0.25 7.17
C GLY A 95 6.72 0.85 6.47
N ALA A 96 5.51 0.46 6.83
CA ALA A 96 4.29 1.06 6.27
C ALA A 96 3.91 2.31 7.06
N ILE A 97 3.27 3.26 6.37
CA ILE A 97 2.86 4.54 6.96
C ILE A 97 1.48 4.42 7.59
N ALA A 98 0.59 3.66 6.98
CA ALA A 98 -0.80 3.58 7.42
C ALA A 98 -1.40 2.23 7.07
N CYS A 99 -2.57 1.95 7.62
CA CYS A 99 -3.30 0.72 7.39
C CYS A 99 -4.76 1.02 7.07
N LEU A 100 -5.28 0.37 6.04
CA LEU A 100 -6.69 0.47 5.64
C LEU A 100 -7.32 -0.91 5.81
N PRO A 101 -8.23 -1.08 6.78
CA PRO A 101 -8.85 -2.39 7.02
C PRO A 101 -9.77 -2.83 5.89
N LYS A 102 -9.74 -4.11 5.59
CA LYS A 102 -10.68 -4.73 4.67
C LYS A 102 -11.98 -5.11 5.39
N PRO A 103 -13.12 -5.15 4.71
CA PRO A 103 -13.29 -4.71 3.33
C PRO A 103 -13.33 -3.19 3.24
N TYR A 104 -12.74 -2.64 2.18
CA TYR A 104 -12.84 -1.22 1.90
C TYR A 104 -13.32 -1.02 0.47
N ARG A 105 -13.93 0.12 0.20
CA ARG A 105 -14.31 0.47 -1.16
C ARG A 105 -13.07 0.85 -1.95
N ALA A 106 -13.01 0.41 -3.21
CA ALA A 106 -11.83 0.64 -4.04
C ALA A 106 -11.48 2.13 -4.16
N GLU A 107 -12.46 3.02 -4.19
CA GLU A 107 -12.22 4.47 -4.26
C GLU A 107 -11.56 5.03 -3.00
N MET A 108 -11.51 4.27 -1.92
CA MET A 108 -10.74 4.67 -0.73
C MET A 108 -9.24 4.56 -0.97
N ALA A 109 -8.81 3.72 -1.90
CA ALA A 109 -7.38 3.53 -2.18
C ALA A 109 -6.69 4.83 -2.63
N PRO A 110 -7.17 5.54 -3.65
CA PRO A 110 -6.52 6.80 -4.02
C PRO A 110 -6.59 7.85 -2.92
N ARG A 111 -7.68 7.87 -2.14
CA ARG A 111 -7.78 8.79 -1.02
C ARG A 111 -6.74 8.48 0.05
N ALA A 112 -6.56 7.22 0.38
CA ALA A 112 -5.55 6.79 1.36
C ALA A 112 -4.13 7.09 0.88
N LEU A 113 -3.86 6.91 -0.41
CA LEU A 113 -2.55 7.24 -0.96
C LEU A 113 -2.24 8.74 -0.86
N ARG A 114 -3.23 9.60 -1.09
CA ARG A 114 -3.03 11.03 -0.91
C ARG A 114 -2.67 11.37 0.53
N ILE A 115 -3.28 10.66 1.48
CA ILE A 115 -3.00 10.87 2.90
C ILE A 115 -1.58 10.44 3.24
N ILE A 116 -1.15 9.25 2.81
CA ILE A 116 0.21 8.80 3.11
C ILE A 116 1.26 9.63 2.39
N ASP A 117 0.93 10.16 1.22
CA ASP A 117 1.82 11.10 0.53
C ASP A 117 2.08 12.35 1.37
N ARG A 118 1.02 12.92 1.94
CA ARG A 118 1.16 14.09 2.82
C ARG A 118 2.01 13.76 4.04
N ILE A 119 1.77 12.62 4.67
CA ILE A 119 2.53 12.21 5.84
C ILE A 119 4.01 12.00 5.47
N SER A 120 4.29 11.41 4.32
CA SER A 120 5.66 11.16 3.88
C SER A 120 6.44 12.46 3.63
N HIS A 121 5.73 13.55 3.40
CA HIS A 121 6.34 14.88 3.22
C HIS A 121 6.31 15.73 4.50
N GLY A 122 5.93 15.12 5.62
CA GLY A 122 5.90 15.83 6.90
C GLY A 122 4.64 16.64 7.17
N ASP A 123 3.64 16.54 6.30
CA ASP A 123 2.37 17.25 6.46
C ASP A 123 1.40 16.47 7.34
N ALA A 124 0.44 17.19 7.92
CA ALA A 124 -0.61 16.53 8.69
C ALA A 124 -1.51 15.71 7.78
N PRO A 125 -2.02 14.56 8.26
CA PRO A 125 -2.85 13.68 7.41
C PRO A 125 -4.20 14.27 7.03
N GLY A 126 -4.73 15.20 7.83
CA GLY A 126 -6.07 15.70 7.66
C GLY A 126 -7.10 14.70 8.18
N LEU A 127 -8.30 14.76 7.62
CA LEU A 127 -9.39 13.90 8.05
C LEU A 127 -9.21 12.50 7.46
N LEU A 128 -9.18 11.47 8.32
CA LEU A 128 -8.99 10.09 7.89
C LEU A 128 -10.30 9.44 7.46
N PRO A 129 -10.28 8.57 6.44
CA PRO A 129 -11.41 7.69 6.16
C PRO A 129 -11.72 6.78 7.34
N ASP A 130 -12.95 6.27 7.39
CA ASP A 130 -13.36 5.38 8.45
C ASP A 130 -12.42 4.19 8.55
N HIS A 131 -12.04 3.88 9.78
CA HIS A 131 -11.20 2.73 10.13
C HIS A 131 -9.76 2.78 9.62
N MET A 132 -9.35 3.81 8.90
CA MET A 132 -7.96 3.97 8.53
C MET A 132 -7.15 4.43 9.75
N PHE A 133 -5.96 3.85 9.95
CA PHE A 133 -5.07 4.35 11.01
C PHE A 133 -3.67 4.61 10.48
N ILE A 134 -3.03 5.58 11.14
CA ILE A 134 -1.62 5.90 10.89
C ILE A 134 -0.78 4.99 11.79
N LEU A 135 0.24 4.39 11.22
CA LEU A 135 1.15 3.51 11.97
C LEU A 135 2.31 4.32 12.53
N GLY A 136 2.91 3.80 13.57
CA GLY A 136 4.07 4.43 14.17
C GLY A 136 5.23 4.50 13.19
N ALA A 137 6.01 5.58 13.29
CA ALA A 137 7.20 5.74 12.47
C ALA A 137 8.23 4.70 12.92
N GLY A 138 8.59 3.82 12.02
CA GLY A 138 9.55 2.79 12.30
C GLY A 138 10.80 2.97 11.50
#